data_744346efae04f74e42653b73de28dc96
#
_entry.id   744346efae04f74e42653b73de28dc96
#
_cell.length_a   1.000
_cell.length_b   1.000
_cell.length_c   1.000
_cell.angle_alpha   90.00
_cell.angle_beta   90.00
_cell.angle_gamma   90.00
#
_symmetry.space_group_name_H-M   'P 1'
#
loop_
_entity.id
_entity.type
_entity.pdbx_description
1 polymer ?
#
loop_
_entity_poly.entity_id
_entity_poly.type
_entity_poly.pdbx_seq_one_letter_code
_entity_poly.pdbx_strand_id
1 'polypeptide(L)'
;MDKFAQAGYGSRDIGFGERPALVMVDFQKGFTDASNPLGRSDHVQRAVDNTATLLAACKAKGIPAASCAVSWGGPDEMTYWKIDTLFDGSFYHGHPCTELDPRIRDDDYVFQFIKTAPSIFYETPLKPWLVKHRIDTTIITGCTTSGCVRASIVDSFSAGFRTIVPADCCGDQDEEAHASNLRDVGRRYADVVDLQQVLAHINAL
;
A
#
# COMPACT_ATOMS: atom_id res chain seq x y z
N MET A 1 25.30 -17.68 -8.16
CA MET A 1 25.69 -16.65 -7.17
C MET A 1 24.96 -15.36 -7.51
N ASP A 2 24.27 -14.73 -6.54
CA ASP A 2 23.45 -13.54 -6.79
C ASP A 2 24.35 -12.31 -7.03
N LYS A 3 24.34 -11.79 -8.25
CA LYS A 3 25.15 -10.62 -8.65
C LYS A 3 24.79 -9.34 -7.88
N PHE A 4 23.53 -9.20 -7.45
CA PHE A 4 23.09 -8.05 -6.65
C PHE A 4 23.69 -8.10 -5.24
N ALA A 5 23.66 -9.27 -4.60
CA ALA A 5 24.26 -9.44 -3.27
C ALA A 5 25.79 -9.17 -3.30
N GLN A 6 26.47 -9.62 -4.37
CA GLN A 6 27.90 -9.33 -4.57
C GLN A 6 28.21 -7.84 -4.69
N ALA A 7 27.29 -7.06 -5.26
CA ALA A 7 27.41 -5.61 -5.42
C ALA A 7 26.89 -4.83 -4.19
N GLY A 8 26.50 -5.53 -3.10
CA GLY A 8 26.05 -4.92 -1.84
C GLY A 8 24.59 -4.48 -1.82
N TYR A 9 23.74 -4.90 -2.77
CA TYR A 9 22.32 -4.61 -2.72
C TYR A 9 21.64 -5.35 -1.58
N GLY A 10 20.81 -4.64 -0.80
CA GLY A 10 20.11 -5.20 0.36
C GLY A 10 21.03 -5.51 1.56
N SER A 11 22.24 -4.93 1.59
CA SER A 11 23.20 -5.18 2.68
C SER A 11 22.99 -4.28 3.91
N ARG A 12 22.08 -3.33 3.85
CA ARG A 12 21.77 -2.41 4.94
C ARG A 12 20.29 -2.44 5.23
N ASP A 13 19.93 -2.57 6.49
CA ASP A 13 18.56 -2.37 6.96
C ASP A 13 18.27 -0.87 7.10
N ILE A 14 17.05 -0.47 6.76
CA ILE A 14 16.53 0.88 6.97
C ILE A 14 16.12 1.03 8.44
N GLY A 15 15.50 0.00 8.99
CA GLY A 15 14.97 -0.08 10.35
C GLY A 15 13.75 0.81 10.57
N PHE A 16 13.02 0.52 11.62
CA PHE A 16 11.92 1.39 12.08
C PHE A 16 12.50 2.66 12.71
N GLY A 17 11.79 3.79 12.48
CA GLY A 17 12.03 5.05 13.17
C GLY A 17 11.20 5.15 14.46
N GLU A 18 10.94 6.37 14.89
CA GLU A 18 10.24 6.65 16.15
C GLU A 18 8.73 6.91 15.94
N ARG A 19 8.32 7.35 14.74
CA ARG A 19 6.97 7.82 14.43
C ARG A 19 6.42 7.17 13.17
N PRO A 20 5.95 5.92 13.25
CA PRO A 20 5.38 5.23 12.11
C PRO A 20 3.96 5.72 11.76
N ALA A 21 3.57 5.54 10.50
CA ALA A 21 2.19 5.61 10.04
C ALA A 21 1.88 4.41 9.15
N LEU A 22 0.67 3.86 9.27
CA LEU A 22 0.16 2.84 8.35
C LEU A 22 -0.38 3.53 7.08
N VAL A 23 0.06 3.06 5.91
CA VAL A 23 -0.34 3.58 4.59
C VAL A 23 -0.90 2.42 3.77
N MET A 24 -2.21 2.44 3.55
CA MET A 24 -2.96 1.38 2.88
C MET A 24 -3.32 1.80 1.45
N VAL A 25 -2.83 1.04 0.45
CA VAL A 25 -2.95 1.36 -0.97
C VAL A 25 -4.04 0.53 -1.61
N ASP A 26 -5.09 1.18 -2.12
CA ASP A 26 -6.12 0.63 -3.02
C ASP A 26 -6.85 -0.64 -2.54
N PHE A 27 -6.98 -0.86 -1.24
CA PHE A 27 -7.91 -1.87 -0.74
C PHE A 27 -9.35 -1.38 -0.86
N GLN A 28 -9.81 -1.23 -2.10
CA GLN A 28 -11.17 -0.87 -2.49
C GLN A 28 -11.90 -2.06 -3.12
N LYS A 29 -13.22 -2.07 -3.07
CA LYS A 29 -14.05 -3.19 -3.53
C LYS A 29 -13.75 -3.64 -4.97
N GLY A 30 -13.31 -2.74 -5.85
CA GLY A 30 -12.89 -3.10 -7.21
C GLY A 30 -11.74 -4.12 -7.23
N PHE A 31 -10.87 -4.13 -6.21
CA PHE A 31 -9.75 -5.07 -6.06
C PHE A 31 -9.95 -6.12 -4.98
N THR A 32 -10.98 -5.99 -4.14
CA THR A 32 -11.17 -6.89 -2.98
C THR A 32 -12.49 -7.66 -3.01
N ASP A 33 -13.46 -7.30 -3.85
CA ASP A 33 -14.72 -8.03 -4.02
C ASP A 33 -14.61 -9.01 -5.19
N ALA A 34 -14.74 -10.30 -4.92
CA ALA A 34 -14.63 -11.38 -5.90
C ALA A 34 -15.68 -11.33 -7.04
N SER A 35 -16.75 -10.54 -6.88
CA SER A 35 -17.70 -10.27 -7.97
C SER A 35 -17.07 -9.45 -9.10
N ASN A 36 -16.02 -8.68 -8.81
CA ASN A 36 -15.29 -7.88 -9.79
C ASN A 36 -14.12 -8.67 -10.40
N PRO A 37 -13.81 -8.51 -11.69
CA PRO A 37 -12.73 -9.22 -12.34
C PRO A 37 -11.36 -9.05 -11.65
N LEU A 38 -11.07 -7.83 -11.16
CA LEU A 38 -9.80 -7.52 -10.47
C LEU A 38 -9.82 -7.91 -8.97
N GLY A 39 -10.99 -8.26 -8.41
CA GLY A 39 -11.15 -8.61 -6.99
C GLY A 39 -11.02 -10.11 -6.66
N ARG A 40 -10.67 -10.95 -7.63
CA ARG A 40 -10.70 -12.42 -7.50
C ARG A 40 -9.43 -13.04 -6.93
N SER A 41 -8.45 -12.25 -6.56
CA SER A 41 -7.17 -12.76 -6.05
C SER A 41 -7.27 -13.14 -4.58
N ASP A 42 -7.08 -14.43 -4.28
CA ASP A 42 -6.98 -14.92 -2.89
C ASP A 42 -5.78 -14.29 -2.17
N HIS A 43 -4.75 -13.91 -2.92
CA HIS A 43 -3.58 -13.24 -2.39
C HIS A 43 -3.93 -11.83 -1.87
N VAL A 44 -4.74 -11.07 -2.63
CA VAL A 44 -5.25 -9.77 -2.18
C VAL A 44 -6.18 -9.94 -0.97
N GLN A 45 -7.04 -10.99 -0.95
CA GLN A 45 -7.91 -11.26 0.20
C GLN A 45 -7.12 -11.46 1.50
N ARG A 46 -6.07 -12.29 1.47
CA ARG A 46 -5.19 -12.48 2.65
C ARG A 46 -4.51 -11.19 3.08
N ALA A 47 -4.05 -10.38 2.11
CA ALA A 47 -3.42 -9.10 2.40
C ALA A 47 -4.35 -8.11 3.10
N VAL A 48 -5.64 -8.07 2.71
CA VAL A 48 -6.65 -7.24 3.39
C VAL A 48 -6.88 -7.71 4.82
N ASP A 49 -7.06 -9.02 5.06
CA ASP A 49 -7.28 -9.59 6.40
C ASP A 49 -6.09 -9.31 7.33
N ASN A 50 -4.88 -9.50 6.82
CA ASN A 50 -3.65 -9.19 7.54
C ASN A 50 -3.53 -7.68 7.84
N THR A 51 -3.86 -6.84 6.86
CA THR A 51 -3.85 -5.38 7.06
C THR A 51 -4.91 -4.92 8.06
N ALA A 52 -6.09 -5.55 8.10
CA ALA A 52 -7.10 -5.27 9.12
C ALA A 52 -6.59 -5.56 10.53
N THR A 53 -5.85 -6.67 10.70
CA THR A 53 -5.17 -6.99 11.97
C THR A 53 -4.14 -5.92 12.34
N LEU A 54 -3.33 -5.49 11.38
CA LEU A 54 -2.33 -4.44 11.57
C LEU A 54 -2.97 -3.08 11.89
N LEU A 55 -4.05 -2.71 11.21
CA LEU A 55 -4.80 -1.48 11.47
C LEU A 55 -5.35 -1.45 12.90
N ALA A 56 -5.91 -2.57 13.38
CA ALA A 56 -6.39 -2.67 14.75
C ALA A 56 -5.27 -2.46 15.78
N ALA A 57 -4.09 -3.03 15.55
CA ALA A 57 -2.92 -2.81 16.39
C ALA A 57 -2.43 -1.35 16.35
N CYS A 58 -2.37 -0.73 15.16
CA CYS A 58 -2.04 0.68 15.00
C CYS A 58 -3.02 1.58 15.77
N LYS A 59 -4.34 1.33 15.63
CA LYS A 59 -5.39 2.08 16.32
C LYS A 59 -5.25 1.97 17.84
N ALA A 60 -4.98 0.79 18.37
CA ALA A 60 -4.78 0.58 19.81
C ALA A 60 -3.60 1.35 20.38
N LYS A 61 -2.60 1.67 19.56
CA LYS A 61 -1.40 2.44 19.92
C LYS A 61 -1.45 3.91 19.49
N GLY A 62 -2.54 4.35 18.85
CA GLY A 62 -2.67 5.72 18.35
C GLY A 62 -1.72 6.05 17.18
N ILE A 63 -1.26 5.04 16.45
CA ILE A 63 -0.39 5.18 15.27
C ILE A 63 -1.25 5.64 14.08
N PRO A 64 -1.01 6.82 13.48
CA PRO A 64 -1.84 7.34 12.41
C PRO A 64 -1.95 6.38 11.22
N ALA A 65 -3.12 6.33 10.58
CA ALA A 65 -3.37 5.51 9.41
C ALA A 65 -3.99 6.33 8.28
N ALA A 66 -3.56 6.05 7.04
CA ALA A 66 -4.10 6.65 5.83
C ALA A 66 -4.43 5.57 4.79
N SER A 67 -5.45 5.80 3.98
CA SER A 67 -5.84 4.91 2.89
C SER A 67 -6.25 5.70 1.66
N CYS A 68 -6.06 5.12 0.48
CA CYS A 68 -6.58 5.68 -0.76
C CYS A 68 -7.44 4.68 -1.52
N ALA A 69 -8.28 5.24 -2.40
CA ALA A 69 -8.88 4.52 -3.51
C ALA A 69 -8.43 5.17 -4.81
N VAL A 70 -8.16 4.37 -5.84
CA VAL A 70 -7.95 4.89 -7.19
C VAL A 70 -9.33 5.09 -7.85
N SER A 71 -9.57 6.30 -8.36
CA SER A 71 -10.85 6.65 -8.98
C SER A 71 -10.72 7.91 -9.84
N TRP A 72 -11.57 8.04 -10.85
CA TRP A 72 -11.58 9.16 -11.81
C TRP A 72 -12.99 9.71 -12.00
N GLY A 73 -13.09 10.97 -12.44
CA GLY A 73 -14.35 11.59 -12.83
C GLY A 73 -14.86 11.09 -14.19
N GLY A 74 -14.01 10.49 -15.00
CA GLY A 74 -14.30 9.95 -16.32
C GLY A 74 -13.04 9.71 -17.14
N PRO A 75 -13.18 9.27 -18.41
CA PRO A 75 -12.02 8.90 -19.24
C PRO A 75 -11.04 10.05 -19.50
N ASP A 76 -11.51 11.30 -19.50
CA ASP A 76 -10.65 12.47 -19.76
C ASP A 76 -9.65 12.75 -18.61
N GLU A 77 -9.94 12.27 -17.41
CA GLU A 77 -9.06 12.36 -16.24
C GLU A 77 -8.04 11.22 -16.18
N MET A 78 -8.28 10.15 -16.94
CA MET A 78 -7.46 8.96 -16.93
C MET A 78 -6.21 9.13 -17.81
N THR A 79 -5.08 8.61 -17.33
CA THR A 79 -3.88 8.46 -18.15
C THR A 79 -3.97 7.21 -19.03
N TYR A 80 -2.90 6.89 -19.77
CA TYR A 80 -2.85 5.78 -20.74
C TYR A 80 -2.71 4.40 -20.05
N TRP A 81 -3.64 4.04 -19.20
CA TRP A 81 -3.68 2.74 -18.56
C TRP A 81 -3.83 1.61 -19.57
N LYS A 82 -3.17 0.49 -19.32
CA LYS A 82 -3.21 -0.72 -20.16
C LYS A 82 -4.10 -1.81 -19.57
N ILE A 83 -5.06 -1.45 -18.73
CA ILE A 83 -6.00 -2.33 -18.03
C ILE A 83 -7.40 -1.93 -18.45
N ASP A 84 -8.00 -2.69 -19.37
CA ASP A 84 -9.32 -2.36 -19.96
C ASP A 84 -10.42 -2.21 -18.92
N THR A 85 -10.41 -3.04 -17.87
CA THR A 85 -11.41 -3.00 -16.79
C THR A 85 -11.48 -1.64 -16.05
N LEU A 86 -10.42 -0.83 -16.10
CA LEU A 86 -10.47 0.51 -15.51
C LEU A 86 -11.32 1.49 -16.30
N PHE A 87 -11.59 1.19 -17.60
CA PHE A 87 -12.33 2.08 -18.52
C PHE A 87 -13.81 1.71 -18.66
N ASP A 88 -14.30 0.66 -17.98
CA ASP A 88 -15.70 0.23 -18.06
C ASP A 88 -16.66 1.05 -17.18
N GLY A 89 -16.16 2.06 -16.47
CA GLY A 89 -16.92 2.92 -15.57
C GLY A 89 -16.94 2.45 -14.11
N SER A 90 -16.49 1.24 -13.81
CA SER A 90 -16.50 0.70 -12.46
C SER A 90 -15.53 1.41 -11.50
N PHE A 91 -14.57 2.15 -12.04
CA PHE A 91 -13.62 2.95 -11.26
C PHE A 91 -13.92 4.47 -11.33
N TYR A 92 -15.12 4.87 -11.79
CA TYR A 92 -15.50 6.28 -11.77
C TYR A 92 -16.08 6.67 -10.41
N HIS A 93 -15.92 7.95 -10.04
CA HIS A 93 -16.36 8.48 -8.76
C HIS A 93 -17.79 8.09 -8.42
N GLY A 94 -18.02 7.58 -7.22
CA GLY A 94 -19.33 7.16 -6.73
C GLY A 94 -19.76 5.76 -7.12
N HIS A 95 -18.99 5.04 -7.96
CA HIS A 95 -19.26 3.62 -8.19
C HIS A 95 -18.87 2.77 -6.99
N PRO A 96 -19.62 1.71 -6.61
CA PRO A 96 -19.31 0.86 -5.46
C PRO A 96 -17.88 0.25 -5.45
N CYS A 97 -17.29 0.00 -6.61
CA CYS A 97 -15.91 -0.47 -6.73
C CYS A 97 -14.87 0.51 -6.17
N THR A 98 -15.21 1.80 -6.03
CA THR A 98 -14.32 2.83 -5.49
C THR A 98 -14.42 2.98 -3.97
N GLU A 99 -15.36 2.28 -3.32
CA GLU A 99 -15.47 2.26 -1.87
C GLU A 99 -14.37 1.39 -1.27
N LEU A 100 -13.79 1.84 -0.14
CA LEU A 100 -12.83 1.03 0.61
C LEU A 100 -13.46 -0.27 1.13
N ASP A 101 -12.66 -1.30 1.20
CA ASP A 101 -13.06 -2.58 1.79
C ASP A 101 -13.49 -2.37 3.26
N PRO A 102 -14.64 -2.90 3.69
CA PRO A 102 -15.15 -2.68 5.04
C PRO A 102 -14.21 -3.18 6.15
N ARG A 103 -13.31 -4.13 5.85
CA ARG A 103 -12.33 -4.65 6.83
C ARG A 103 -11.27 -3.61 7.24
N ILE A 104 -11.00 -2.63 6.36
CA ILE A 104 -9.98 -1.59 6.63
C ILE A 104 -10.56 -0.18 6.65
N ARG A 105 -11.86 -0.03 6.46
CA ARG A 105 -12.54 1.25 6.52
C ARG A 105 -12.82 1.63 7.96
N ASP A 106 -12.36 2.80 8.37
CA ASP A 106 -12.69 3.43 9.66
C ASP A 106 -12.74 4.94 9.44
N ASP A 107 -13.95 5.47 9.27
CA ASP A 107 -14.18 6.86 8.88
C ASP A 107 -13.76 7.86 9.96
N ASP A 108 -13.67 7.44 11.21
CA ASP A 108 -13.25 8.28 12.35
C ASP A 108 -11.73 8.26 12.59
N TYR A 109 -11.03 7.23 12.09
CA TYR A 109 -9.63 7.01 12.39
C TYR A 109 -8.71 7.10 11.18
N VAL A 110 -9.11 6.56 10.04
CA VAL A 110 -8.29 6.48 8.83
C VAL A 110 -8.46 7.74 7.98
N PHE A 111 -7.35 8.42 7.67
CA PHE A 111 -7.35 9.51 6.70
C PHE A 111 -7.53 8.96 5.30
N GLN A 112 -8.68 9.24 4.67
CA GLN A 112 -9.08 8.68 3.38
C GLN A 112 -9.07 9.73 2.29
N PHE A 113 -8.60 9.37 1.10
CA PHE A 113 -8.59 10.25 -0.08
C PHE A 113 -8.55 9.44 -1.38
N ILE A 114 -8.79 10.13 -2.49
CA ILE A 114 -8.71 9.55 -3.84
C ILE A 114 -7.36 9.88 -4.46
N LYS A 115 -6.83 8.96 -5.26
CA LYS A 115 -5.71 9.18 -6.16
C LYS A 115 -6.08 8.84 -7.60
N THR A 116 -5.39 9.43 -8.56
CA THR A 116 -5.61 9.22 -10.01
C THR A 116 -4.42 8.55 -10.71
N ALA A 117 -3.30 8.38 -9.99
CA ALA A 117 -2.05 7.80 -10.48
C ALA A 117 -1.66 6.55 -9.66
N PRO A 118 -0.67 5.73 -10.09
CA PRO A 118 -0.28 4.52 -9.37
C PRO A 118 0.16 4.78 -7.93
N SER A 119 1.03 5.75 -7.69
CA SER A 119 1.56 6.04 -6.35
C SER A 119 0.54 6.78 -5.48
N ILE A 120 0.40 6.35 -4.22
CA ILE A 120 -0.39 7.05 -3.21
C ILE A 120 0.21 8.43 -2.85
N PHE A 121 1.46 8.70 -3.21
CA PHE A 121 2.13 9.98 -2.96
C PHE A 121 1.94 11.00 -4.08
N TYR A 122 1.65 10.53 -5.32
CA TYR A 122 1.63 11.40 -6.48
C TYR A 122 0.39 12.30 -6.50
N GLU A 123 0.60 13.61 -6.36
CA GLU A 123 -0.45 14.66 -6.36
C GLU A 123 -1.61 14.39 -5.38
N THR A 124 -1.27 13.83 -4.21
CA THR A 124 -2.24 13.54 -3.15
C THR A 124 -1.93 14.33 -1.87
N PRO A 125 -2.87 14.42 -0.93
CA PRO A 125 -2.63 15.07 0.35
C PRO A 125 -1.79 14.24 1.33
N LEU A 126 -1.31 13.04 0.96
CA LEU A 126 -0.60 12.14 1.88
C LEU A 126 0.68 12.74 2.43
N LYS A 127 1.57 13.24 1.55
CA LYS A 127 2.88 13.76 1.98
C LYS A 127 2.76 14.92 2.97
N PRO A 128 1.97 15.99 2.73
CA PRO A 128 1.77 17.04 3.72
C PRO A 128 1.10 16.53 5.00
N TRP A 129 0.21 15.53 4.93
CA TRP A 129 -0.38 14.91 6.11
C TRP A 129 0.68 14.17 6.94
N LEU A 130 1.55 13.37 6.34
CA LEU A 130 2.67 12.68 7.02
C LEU A 130 3.61 13.70 7.70
N VAL A 131 3.95 14.78 7.01
CA VAL A 131 4.80 15.85 7.55
C VAL A 131 4.14 16.53 8.75
N LYS A 132 2.84 16.86 8.64
CA LYS A 132 2.07 17.45 9.74
C LYS A 132 2.08 16.57 11.00
N HIS A 133 1.99 15.26 10.84
CA HIS A 133 2.05 14.28 11.92
C HIS A 133 3.49 13.92 12.34
N ARG A 134 4.51 14.56 11.74
CA ARG A 134 5.93 14.32 12.02
C ARG A 134 6.32 12.85 11.86
N ILE A 135 5.74 12.18 10.87
CA ILE A 135 6.04 10.78 10.55
C ILE A 135 7.45 10.68 9.96
N ASP A 136 8.19 9.69 10.40
CA ASP A 136 9.52 9.34 9.87
C ASP A 136 9.53 7.96 9.17
N THR A 137 8.51 7.15 9.43
CA THR A 137 8.40 5.77 8.93
C THR A 137 7.02 5.51 8.34
N THR A 138 6.98 4.97 7.15
CA THR A 138 5.74 4.49 6.51
C THR A 138 5.72 2.97 6.50
N ILE A 139 4.63 2.39 6.97
CA ILE A 139 4.34 0.96 6.84
C ILE A 139 3.37 0.83 5.67
N ILE A 140 3.85 0.35 4.52
CA ILE A 140 3.06 0.33 3.27
C ILE A 140 2.46 -1.05 3.07
N THR A 141 1.14 -1.09 2.92
CA THR A 141 0.33 -2.27 2.60
C THR A 141 -0.54 -1.99 1.39
N GLY A 142 -1.16 -3.00 0.79
CA GLY A 142 -2.12 -2.75 -0.28
C GLY A 142 -2.06 -3.69 -1.47
N CYS A 143 -2.67 -3.26 -2.54
CA CYS A 143 -2.67 -3.92 -3.84
C CYS A 143 -2.56 -2.90 -5.00
N THR A 144 -2.07 -3.32 -6.18
CA THR A 144 -1.35 -4.56 -6.40
C THR A 144 0.14 -4.33 -6.15
N THR A 145 0.82 -5.36 -5.65
CA THR A 145 2.25 -5.26 -5.26
C THR A 145 3.11 -4.77 -6.41
N SER A 146 2.92 -5.31 -7.62
CA SER A 146 3.68 -4.95 -8.83
C SER A 146 3.31 -3.57 -9.41
N GLY A 147 2.18 -3.01 -8.99
CA GLY A 147 1.64 -1.75 -9.48
C GLY A 147 1.72 -0.62 -8.46
N CYS A 148 0.57 -0.32 -7.87
CA CYS A 148 0.41 0.85 -6.99
C CYS A 148 1.25 0.77 -5.71
N VAL A 149 1.41 -0.42 -5.13
CA VAL A 149 2.25 -0.62 -3.93
C VAL A 149 3.71 -0.34 -4.27
N ARG A 150 4.25 -0.93 -5.34
CA ARG A 150 5.63 -0.66 -5.78
C ARG A 150 5.88 0.81 -6.04
N ALA A 151 4.98 1.48 -6.78
CA ALA A 151 5.11 2.92 -7.05
C ALA A 151 5.13 3.73 -5.75
N SER A 152 4.26 3.38 -4.80
CA SER A 152 4.18 4.04 -3.49
C SER A 152 5.43 3.82 -2.62
N ILE A 153 6.02 2.63 -2.66
CA ILE A 153 7.29 2.32 -1.97
C ILE A 153 8.43 3.20 -2.49
N VAL A 154 8.56 3.31 -3.81
CA VAL A 154 9.61 4.12 -4.44
C VAL A 154 9.46 5.60 -4.09
N ASP A 155 8.22 6.11 -4.10
CA ASP A 155 7.95 7.51 -3.78
C ASP A 155 8.10 7.80 -2.28
N SER A 156 7.72 6.86 -1.40
CA SER A 156 7.99 6.95 0.02
C SER A 156 9.48 7.10 0.32
N PHE A 157 10.29 6.22 -0.25
CA PHE A 157 11.75 6.29 -0.16
C PHE A 157 12.28 7.62 -0.73
N SER A 158 11.81 8.02 -1.91
CA SER A 158 12.22 9.27 -2.57
C SER A 158 11.82 10.52 -1.78
N ALA A 159 10.73 10.43 -1.00
CA ALA A 159 10.29 11.50 -0.10
C ALA A 159 11.05 11.55 1.23
N GLY A 160 11.97 10.60 1.50
CA GLY A 160 12.85 10.57 2.66
C GLY A 160 12.28 9.82 3.87
N PHE A 161 11.22 9.01 3.70
CA PHE A 161 10.70 8.17 4.76
C PHE A 161 11.45 6.84 4.86
N ARG A 162 11.59 6.31 6.08
CA ARG A 162 11.89 4.91 6.30
C ARG A 162 10.70 4.10 5.81
N THR A 163 10.92 3.17 4.91
CA THR A 163 9.83 2.43 4.26
C THR A 163 9.87 0.97 4.68
N ILE A 164 8.84 0.53 5.38
CA ILE A 164 8.66 -0.84 5.86
C ILE A 164 7.49 -1.47 5.09
N VAL A 165 7.67 -2.68 4.61
CA VAL A 165 6.68 -3.37 3.79
C VAL A 165 6.43 -4.77 4.35
N PRO A 166 5.33 -4.98 5.09
CA PRO A 166 4.93 -6.33 5.46
C PRO A 166 4.43 -7.08 4.22
N ALA A 167 5.22 -8.04 3.76
CA ALA A 167 4.98 -8.77 2.51
C ALA A 167 3.60 -9.43 2.46
N ASP A 168 3.18 -9.99 3.57
CA ASP A 168 1.89 -10.67 3.75
C ASP A 168 0.68 -9.73 3.94
N CYS A 169 0.93 -8.41 4.04
CA CYS A 169 -0.06 -7.34 3.95
C CYS A 169 -0.11 -6.68 2.55
N CYS A 170 0.61 -7.23 1.57
CA CYS A 170 0.55 -6.83 0.18
C CYS A 170 0.02 -7.97 -0.68
N GLY A 171 -0.79 -7.66 -1.69
CA GLY A 171 -1.35 -8.66 -2.59
C GLY A 171 -1.22 -8.29 -4.06
N ASP A 172 -1.21 -9.31 -4.92
CA ASP A 172 -1.16 -9.14 -6.37
C ASP A 172 -2.09 -10.14 -7.07
N GLN A 173 -2.30 -9.98 -8.37
CA GLN A 173 -3.01 -10.95 -9.21
C GLN A 173 -2.14 -12.17 -9.55
N ASP A 174 -0.82 -12.00 -9.50
CA ASP A 174 0.17 -12.99 -9.87
C ASP A 174 1.26 -13.11 -8.79
N GLU A 175 1.55 -14.34 -8.35
CA GLU A 175 2.49 -14.61 -7.27
C GLU A 175 3.94 -14.31 -7.67
N GLU A 176 4.32 -14.57 -8.95
CA GLU A 176 5.67 -14.27 -9.44
C GLU A 176 5.88 -12.76 -9.53
N ALA A 177 4.88 -12.01 -10.01
CA ALA A 177 4.90 -10.55 -10.02
C ALA A 177 5.04 -9.99 -8.60
N HIS A 178 4.28 -10.52 -7.63
CA HIS A 178 4.40 -10.15 -6.22
C HIS A 178 5.82 -10.38 -5.69
N ALA A 179 6.31 -11.61 -5.79
CA ALA A 179 7.62 -11.99 -5.24
C ALA A 179 8.78 -11.22 -5.89
N SER A 180 8.74 -11.03 -7.22
CA SER A 180 9.80 -10.31 -7.94
C SER A 180 9.85 -8.83 -7.57
N ASN A 181 8.68 -8.18 -7.41
CA ASN A 181 8.61 -6.77 -7.03
C ASN A 181 9.03 -6.54 -5.58
N LEU A 182 8.60 -7.38 -4.64
CA LEU A 182 9.08 -7.32 -3.25
C LEU A 182 10.59 -7.52 -3.16
N ARG A 183 11.14 -8.48 -3.89
CA ARG A 183 12.59 -8.69 -3.98
C ARG A 183 13.31 -7.43 -4.49
N ASP A 184 12.78 -6.78 -5.52
CA ASP A 184 13.42 -5.61 -6.13
C ASP A 184 13.38 -4.37 -5.22
N VAL A 185 12.26 -4.12 -4.55
CA VAL A 185 12.16 -2.99 -3.61
C VAL A 185 12.95 -3.26 -2.33
N GLY A 186 12.96 -4.51 -1.84
CA GLY A 186 13.72 -4.90 -0.65
C GLY A 186 15.24 -4.80 -0.84
N ARG A 187 15.71 -4.90 -2.08
CA ARG A 187 17.13 -4.69 -2.40
C ARG A 187 17.57 -3.24 -2.41
N ARG A 188 16.63 -2.26 -2.44
CA ARG A 188 16.95 -0.86 -2.73
C ARG A 188 16.28 0.17 -1.84
N TYR A 189 14.98 -0.01 -1.55
CA TYR A 189 14.11 1.08 -1.12
C TYR A 189 13.38 0.85 0.20
N ALA A 190 13.22 -0.40 0.62
CA ALA A 190 12.39 -0.76 1.76
C ALA A 190 12.92 -1.96 2.52
N ASP A 191 12.63 -2.05 3.81
CA ASP A 191 12.74 -3.31 4.52
C ASP A 191 11.46 -4.12 4.31
N VAL A 192 11.60 -5.26 3.63
CA VAL A 192 10.51 -6.21 3.41
C VAL A 192 10.53 -7.22 4.56
N VAL A 193 9.48 -7.20 5.35
CA VAL A 193 9.32 -7.99 6.59
C VAL A 193 8.00 -8.76 6.56
N ASP A 194 7.67 -9.52 7.59
CA ASP A 194 6.33 -10.10 7.77
C ASP A 194 5.48 -9.27 8.75
N LEU A 195 4.17 -9.54 8.79
CA LEU A 195 3.21 -8.89 9.69
C LEU A 195 3.63 -9.04 11.15
N GLN A 196 4.15 -10.21 11.55
CA GLN A 196 4.49 -10.48 12.95
C GLN A 196 5.65 -9.60 13.42
N GLN A 197 6.62 -9.35 12.56
CA GLN A 197 7.74 -8.44 12.85
C GLN A 197 7.24 -7.00 13.05
N VAL A 198 6.28 -6.54 12.21
CA VAL A 198 5.67 -5.22 12.38
C VAL A 198 4.84 -5.15 13.67
N LEU A 199 4.02 -6.17 13.95
CA LEU A 199 3.22 -6.22 15.19
C LEU A 199 4.09 -6.24 16.43
N ALA A 200 5.20 -6.99 16.41
CA ALA A 200 6.15 -7.02 17.52
C ALA A 200 6.74 -5.63 17.78
N HIS A 201 7.12 -4.90 16.71
CA HIS A 201 7.61 -3.53 16.84
C HIS A 201 6.54 -2.58 17.40
N ILE A 202 5.33 -2.59 16.83
CA ILE A 202 4.20 -1.73 17.27
C ILE A 202 3.84 -2.00 18.73
N ASN A 203 3.84 -3.25 19.16
CA ASN A 203 3.52 -3.61 20.54
C ASN A 203 4.58 -3.13 21.55
N ALA A 204 5.82 -2.94 21.10
CA ALA A 204 6.91 -2.45 21.92
C ALA A 204 6.92 -0.90 22.09
N LEU A 205 6.17 -0.17 21.25
CA LEU A 205 5.92 1.28 21.40
C LEU A 205 4.92 1.55 22.51
#